data_997946329d2e8644434e0c9b1f096b7e
#
_entry.id   997946329d2e8644434e0c9b1f096b7e
#
_cell.length_a   1.000
_cell.length_b   1.000
_cell.length_c   1.000
_cell.angle_alpha   90.00
_cell.angle_beta   90.00
_cell.angle_gamma   90.00
#
_symmetry.space_group_name_H-M   'P 1'
#
loop_
_entity.id
_entity.type
_entity.pdbx_description
1 polymer ?
#
loop_
_entity_poly.entity_id
_entity_poly.type
_entity_poly.pdbx_seq_one_letter_code
_entity_poly.pdbx_strand_id
1 'polypeptide(L)'
;MGGRERTWDRWYGVLVGGLLMVTLTGSPATAEMQLLPGAAADLDQATLDEVLATFRQAEQALRAGDVDGIMALYSEQYNYHGLKKTDMRKVWTNLFDEFRELSDTHHFSRMIRVGSGSKTIIEVTCTGSLSGLSKTGGLRVPIDSWYEEVHYMTFDDGQWRIRGNVGDSPRFMPFGTSPHPLF
;
A
#
# COMPACT_ATOMS: atom_id res chain seq x y z
N MET A 1 -72.32 8.05 57.88
CA MET A 1 -72.43 7.72 56.45
C MET A 1 -71.11 8.08 55.81
N GLY A 2 -70.28 7.10 55.48
CA GLY A 2 -68.94 7.24 55.10
C GLY A 2 -68.72 7.46 53.59
N GLY A 3 -67.99 8.43 53.27
CA GLY A 3 -67.47 8.67 51.94
C GLY A 3 -66.01 8.29 51.87
N ARG A 4 -65.68 7.28 51.10
CA ARG A 4 -64.33 6.74 50.91
C ARG A 4 -63.69 7.52 49.77
N GLU A 5 -62.71 8.34 50.07
CA GLU A 5 -61.86 8.97 49.07
C GLU A 5 -60.85 7.98 48.53
N ARG A 6 -60.78 7.80 47.21
CA ARG A 6 -59.74 7.01 46.49
C ARG A 6 -58.66 7.94 46.02
N THR A 7 -57.52 7.84 46.60
CA THR A 7 -56.28 8.45 46.12
C THR A 7 -55.76 7.69 44.90
N TRP A 8 -55.53 8.42 43.79
CA TRP A 8 -54.96 7.91 42.59
C TRP A 8 -53.42 8.21 42.65
N ASP A 9 -52.65 7.19 42.91
CA ASP A 9 -51.18 7.29 42.79
C ASP A 9 -50.76 7.30 41.31
N ARG A 10 -50.31 8.48 40.85
CA ARG A 10 -49.73 8.64 39.51
C ARG A 10 -48.28 8.18 39.54
N TRP A 11 -48.01 7.04 38.96
CA TRP A 11 -46.67 6.56 38.70
C TRP A 11 -46.15 7.30 37.47
N TYR A 12 -45.19 8.21 37.64
CA TYR A 12 -44.41 8.77 36.58
C TYR A 12 -43.24 7.81 36.30
N GLY A 13 -43.36 6.99 35.28
CA GLY A 13 -42.27 6.21 34.74
C GLY A 13 -41.29 7.13 33.96
N VAL A 14 -40.13 7.36 34.53
CA VAL A 14 -39.03 8.04 33.82
C VAL A 14 -38.41 7.04 32.85
N LEU A 15 -38.74 7.17 31.57
CA LEU A 15 -38.03 6.47 30.47
C LEU A 15 -36.67 7.14 30.29
N VAL A 16 -35.64 6.56 30.88
CA VAL A 16 -34.25 6.89 30.56
C VAL A 16 -33.92 6.26 29.20
N GLY A 17 -34.09 7.03 28.14
CA GLY A 17 -33.64 6.68 26.79
C GLY A 17 -32.13 6.67 26.73
N GLY A 18 -31.51 5.52 26.86
CA GLY A 18 -30.08 5.33 26.62
C GLY A 18 -29.78 5.57 25.14
N LEU A 19 -29.16 6.71 24.83
CA LEU A 19 -28.62 6.99 23.51
C LEU A 19 -27.41 6.11 23.31
N LEU A 20 -27.55 5.02 22.56
CA LEU A 20 -26.44 4.14 22.16
C LEU A 20 -25.64 4.90 21.09
N MET A 21 -24.57 5.60 21.51
CA MET A 21 -23.59 6.12 20.58
C MET A 21 -22.80 4.94 19.99
N VAL A 22 -23.18 4.51 18.80
CA VAL A 22 -22.36 3.62 17.98
C VAL A 22 -21.20 4.47 17.45
N THR A 23 -20.06 4.41 18.12
CA THR A 23 -18.80 4.91 17.57
C THR A 23 -18.40 3.97 16.45
N LEU A 24 -18.63 4.38 15.21
CA LEU A 24 -18.01 3.76 14.03
C LEU A 24 -16.51 4.03 14.12
N THR A 25 -15.80 3.16 14.82
CA THR A 25 -14.35 3.08 14.72
C THR A 25 -14.04 2.51 13.34
N GLY A 26 -13.87 3.39 12.35
CA GLY A 26 -13.31 2.98 11.08
C GLY A 26 -11.96 2.32 11.36
N SER A 27 -11.83 1.03 11.06
CA SER A 27 -10.54 0.35 11.13
C SER A 27 -9.59 1.13 10.23
N PRO A 28 -8.37 1.44 10.69
CA PRO A 28 -7.37 2.02 9.81
C PRO A 28 -7.21 1.06 8.63
N ALA A 29 -7.20 1.59 7.41
CA ALA A 29 -6.85 0.80 6.23
C ALA A 29 -5.44 0.24 6.48
N THR A 30 -5.36 -1.04 6.80
CA THR A 30 -4.08 -1.73 6.96
C THR A 30 -3.56 -2.00 5.57
N ALA A 31 -2.29 -1.66 5.31
CA ALA A 31 -1.60 -2.14 4.14
C ALA A 31 -1.72 -3.68 4.13
N GLU A 32 -2.11 -4.23 3.01
CA GLU A 32 -2.33 -5.67 2.87
C GLU A 32 -1.38 -6.21 1.80
N MET A 33 -0.48 -7.08 2.25
CA MET A 33 0.41 -7.82 1.38
C MET A 33 -0.05 -9.27 1.33
N GLN A 34 -0.39 -9.76 0.15
CA GLN A 34 -0.84 -11.12 -0.07
C GLN A 34 -0.01 -11.81 -1.15
N LEU A 35 0.51 -12.99 -0.83
CA LEU A 35 1.13 -13.88 -1.80
C LEU A 35 0.09 -14.92 -2.24
N LEU A 36 -0.24 -14.96 -3.53
CA LEU A 36 -1.20 -15.92 -4.05
C LEU A 36 -0.61 -17.34 -4.05
N PRO A 37 -1.42 -18.38 -3.91
CA PRO A 37 -0.94 -19.76 -3.92
C PRO A 37 -0.13 -20.07 -5.19
N GLY A 38 1.09 -20.57 -5.02
CA GLY A 38 1.99 -20.92 -6.12
C GLY A 38 2.73 -19.76 -6.78
N ALA A 39 2.50 -18.54 -6.35
CA ALA A 39 3.11 -17.33 -6.97
C ALA A 39 4.65 -17.33 -6.93
N ALA A 40 5.26 -17.97 -5.95
CA ALA A 40 6.72 -18.04 -5.77
C ALA A 40 7.28 -19.47 -5.83
N ALA A 41 6.66 -20.35 -6.61
CA ALA A 41 7.05 -21.75 -6.68
C ALA A 41 8.51 -21.97 -7.15
N ASP A 42 9.05 -21.02 -7.90
CA ASP A 42 10.42 -21.08 -8.48
C ASP A 42 11.49 -20.41 -7.58
N LEU A 43 11.11 -19.89 -6.42
CA LEU A 43 12.04 -19.26 -5.48
C LEU A 43 12.31 -20.17 -4.28
N ASP A 44 13.55 -20.19 -3.82
CA ASP A 44 13.86 -20.73 -2.50
C ASP A 44 13.29 -19.82 -1.40
N GLN A 45 13.00 -20.41 -0.25
CA GLN A 45 12.32 -19.69 0.84
C GLN A 45 13.11 -18.49 1.34
N ALA A 46 14.43 -18.57 1.41
CA ALA A 46 15.28 -17.46 1.87
C ALA A 46 15.18 -16.26 0.92
N THR A 47 15.29 -16.49 -0.38
CA THR A 47 15.10 -15.43 -1.39
C THR A 47 13.71 -14.82 -1.32
N LEU A 48 12.67 -15.65 -1.18
CA LEU A 48 11.30 -15.16 -1.04
C LEU A 48 11.14 -14.26 0.18
N ASP A 49 11.65 -14.68 1.34
CA ASP A 49 11.57 -13.93 2.59
C ASP A 49 12.28 -12.58 2.48
N GLU A 50 13.45 -12.53 1.82
CA GLU A 50 14.20 -11.31 1.56
C GLU A 50 13.43 -10.36 0.62
N VAL A 51 12.85 -10.85 -0.46
CA VAL A 51 12.05 -10.04 -1.40
C VAL A 51 10.83 -9.47 -0.68
N LEU A 52 10.08 -10.30 0.06
CA LEU A 52 8.93 -9.83 0.82
C LEU A 52 9.33 -8.85 1.94
N ALA A 53 10.53 -9.00 2.50
CA ALA A 53 11.05 -8.04 3.49
C ALA A 53 11.25 -6.64 2.88
N THR A 54 11.68 -6.55 1.63
CA THR A 54 11.81 -5.27 0.92
C THR A 54 10.45 -4.56 0.83
N PHE A 55 9.39 -5.25 0.42
CA PHE A 55 8.05 -4.65 0.37
C PHE A 55 7.51 -4.29 1.75
N ARG A 56 7.75 -5.11 2.78
CA ARG A 56 7.39 -4.75 4.17
C ARG A 56 8.11 -3.49 4.66
N GLN A 57 9.37 -3.30 4.28
CA GLN A 57 10.11 -2.07 4.59
C GLN A 57 9.50 -0.87 3.87
N ALA A 58 9.08 -1.04 2.59
CA ALA A 58 8.37 -0.02 1.84
C ALA A 58 7.09 0.42 2.56
N GLU A 59 6.24 -0.53 2.95
CA GLU A 59 5.02 -0.24 3.70
C GLU A 59 5.28 0.51 5.02
N GLN A 60 6.33 0.12 5.75
CA GLN A 60 6.69 0.78 7.01
C GLN A 60 7.13 2.22 6.77
N ALA A 61 7.99 2.46 5.77
CA ALA A 61 8.45 3.79 5.39
C ALA A 61 7.29 4.66 4.89
N LEU A 62 6.37 4.07 4.09
CA LEU A 62 5.17 4.73 3.61
C LEU A 62 4.28 5.25 4.76
N ARG A 63 4.00 4.39 5.74
CA ARG A 63 3.21 4.75 6.93
C ARG A 63 3.89 5.80 7.81
N ALA A 64 5.22 5.75 7.87
CA ALA A 64 6.01 6.70 8.63
C ALA A 64 6.17 8.06 7.91
N GLY A 65 5.83 8.16 6.63
CA GLY A 65 6.13 9.34 5.81
C GLY A 65 7.65 9.52 5.60
N ASP A 66 8.41 8.41 5.63
CA ASP A 66 9.87 8.41 5.55
C ASP A 66 10.32 8.29 4.10
N VAL A 67 10.59 9.44 3.47
CA VAL A 67 11.10 9.49 2.09
C VAL A 67 12.43 8.76 1.95
N ASP A 68 13.34 8.90 2.91
CA ASP A 68 14.66 8.26 2.83
C ASP A 68 14.54 6.74 2.97
N GLY A 69 13.68 6.27 3.86
CA GLY A 69 13.34 4.86 4.00
C GLY A 69 12.77 4.26 2.72
N ILE A 70 11.85 4.95 2.05
CA ILE A 70 11.34 4.51 0.74
C ILE A 70 12.46 4.53 -0.30
N MET A 71 13.26 5.57 -0.37
CA MET A 71 14.34 5.67 -1.36
C MET A 71 15.44 4.61 -1.18
N ALA A 72 15.59 4.05 0.01
CA ALA A 72 16.50 2.92 0.25
C ALA A 72 16.11 1.64 -0.50
N LEU A 73 14.85 1.52 -0.90
CA LEU A 73 14.32 0.35 -1.60
C LEU A 73 14.61 0.37 -3.10
N TYR A 74 14.94 1.54 -3.64
CA TYR A 74 15.28 1.68 -5.05
C TYR A 74 16.77 1.47 -5.28
N SER A 75 17.11 0.66 -6.29
CA SER A 75 18.47 0.52 -6.78
C SER A 75 19.01 1.86 -7.31
N GLU A 76 20.33 2.10 -7.20
CA GLU A 76 20.95 3.25 -7.85
C GLU A 76 20.81 3.21 -9.38
N GLN A 77 20.59 2.00 -9.93
CA GLN A 77 20.36 1.79 -11.36
C GLN A 77 18.87 1.83 -11.72
N TYR A 78 18.02 2.29 -10.81
CA TYR A 78 16.56 2.35 -11.06
C TYR A 78 16.26 3.10 -12.36
N ASN A 79 15.44 2.47 -13.18
CA ASN A 79 14.95 3.06 -14.43
C ASN A 79 13.58 2.45 -14.76
N TYR A 80 12.55 3.25 -14.66
CA TYR A 80 11.22 2.86 -15.06
C TYR A 80 10.70 3.81 -16.12
N HIS A 81 10.68 3.36 -17.38
CA HIS A 81 10.30 4.19 -18.54
C HIS A 81 11.00 5.55 -18.58
N GLY A 82 12.27 5.60 -18.19
CA GLY A 82 13.07 6.82 -18.16
C GLY A 82 13.08 7.56 -16.84
N LEU A 83 12.17 7.25 -15.91
CA LEU A 83 12.23 7.77 -14.54
C LEU A 83 13.40 7.14 -13.79
N LYS A 84 14.19 7.98 -13.13
CA LYS A 84 15.35 7.59 -12.35
C LYS A 84 15.03 7.65 -10.85
N LYS A 85 15.88 7.06 -10.03
CA LYS A 85 15.78 7.13 -8.57
C LYS A 85 15.57 8.57 -8.05
N THR A 86 16.26 9.54 -8.65
CA THR A 86 16.11 10.97 -8.30
C THR A 86 14.72 11.53 -8.63
N ASP A 87 14.07 11.01 -9.66
CA ASP A 87 12.72 11.44 -10.03
C ASP A 87 11.71 10.81 -9.07
N MET A 88 11.94 9.55 -8.67
CA MET A 88 11.13 8.89 -7.65
C MET A 88 11.14 9.63 -6.32
N ARG A 89 12.30 10.16 -5.91
CA ARG A 89 12.37 11.00 -4.70
C ARG A 89 11.43 12.20 -4.78
N LYS A 90 11.36 12.87 -5.93
CA LYS A 90 10.43 14.00 -6.12
C LYS A 90 8.98 13.55 -6.04
N VAL A 91 8.66 12.43 -6.68
CA VAL A 91 7.30 11.85 -6.64
C VAL A 91 6.87 11.58 -5.20
N TRP A 92 7.71 10.85 -4.43
CA TRP A 92 7.40 10.52 -3.04
C TRP A 92 7.32 11.75 -2.13
N THR A 93 8.23 12.73 -2.32
CA THR A 93 8.18 13.98 -1.57
C THR A 93 6.85 14.70 -1.80
N ASN A 94 6.43 14.84 -3.07
CA ASN A 94 5.15 15.49 -3.40
C ASN A 94 3.95 14.72 -2.83
N LEU A 95 3.98 13.38 -2.88
CA LEU A 95 2.91 12.57 -2.30
C LEU A 95 2.80 12.79 -0.78
N PHE A 96 3.92 12.80 -0.06
CA PHE A 96 3.90 13.08 1.38
C PHE A 96 3.55 14.53 1.70
N ASP A 97 3.79 15.48 0.79
CA ASP A 97 3.35 16.86 0.97
C ASP A 97 1.84 17.03 0.81
N GLU A 98 1.23 16.28 -0.12
CA GLU A 98 -0.19 16.39 -0.44
C GLU A 98 -1.09 15.47 0.40
N PHE A 99 -0.57 14.32 0.82
CA PHE A 99 -1.34 13.28 1.50
C PHE A 99 -0.75 12.93 2.86
N ARG A 100 -1.61 12.40 3.72
CA ARG A 100 -1.27 11.72 4.97
C ARG A 100 -1.94 10.36 5.02
N GLU A 101 -1.55 9.52 5.95
CA GLU A 101 -2.12 8.17 6.12
C GLU A 101 -2.14 7.41 4.78
N LEU A 102 -1.02 7.47 4.07
CA LEU A 102 -0.85 6.66 2.87
C LEU A 102 -0.94 5.18 3.23
N SER A 103 -1.61 4.42 2.39
CA SER A 103 -1.70 2.97 2.52
C SER A 103 -1.76 2.32 1.14
N ASP A 104 -1.12 1.18 1.03
CA ASP A 104 -1.01 0.39 -0.18
C ASP A 104 -1.54 -1.03 0.03
N THR A 105 -1.80 -1.70 -1.09
CA THR A 105 -2.10 -3.13 -1.14
C THR A 105 -1.24 -3.78 -2.21
N HIS A 106 -0.77 -4.99 -1.95
CA HIS A 106 0.01 -5.79 -2.90
C HIS A 106 -0.49 -7.23 -2.93
N HIS A 107 -0.97 -7.68 -4.08
CA HIS A 107 -1.31 -9.07 -4.34
C HIS A 107 -0.33 -9.63 -5.36
N PHE A 108 0.64 -10.40 -4.89
CA PHE A 108 1.67 -11.00 -5.71
C PHE A 108 1.15 -12.26 -6.39
N SER A 109 1.07 -12.23 -7.72
CA SER A 109 0.59 -13.35 -8.54
C SER A 109 1.72 -14.22 -9.09
N ARG A 110 2.93 -13.65 -9.21
CA ARG A 110 4.10 -14.38 -9.71
C ARG A 110 5.40 -13.77 -9.20
N MET A 111 6.34 -14.63 -8.79
CA MET A 111 7.72 -14.26 -8.51
C MET A 111 8.64 -15.32 -9.10
N ILE A 112 9.52 -14.93 -10.00
CA ILE A 112 10.45 -15.82 -10.65
C ILE A 112 11.86 -15.27 -10.67
N ARG A 113 12.84 -16.19 -10.65
CA ARG A 113 14.25 -15.87 -10.82
C ARG A 113 14.60 -15.85 -12.31
N VAL A 114 15.17 -14.76 -12.78
CA VAL A 114 15.61 -14.61 -14.16
C VAL A 114 17.12 -14.30 -14.17
N GLY A 115 17.85 -14.95 -15.07
CA GLY A 115 19.30 -14.81 -15.16
C GLY A 115 20.06 -15.73 -14.20
N SER A 116 21.36 -15.50 -14.07
CA SER A 116 22.24 -16.31 -13.21
C SER A 116 23.43 -15.48 -12.70
N GLY A 117 23.99 -15.91 -11.56
CA GLY A 117 25.13 -15.25 -10.92
C GLY A 117 24.82 -13.79 -10.57
N SER A 118 25.77 -12.89 -10.82
CA SER A 118 25.63 -11.45 -10.54
C SER A 118 24.60 -10.72 -11.41
N LYS A 119 24.04 -11.38 -12.43
CA LYS A 119 22.96 -10.86 -13.28
C LYS A 119 21.60 -11.41 -12.92
N THR A 120 21.48 -12.06 -11.76
CA THR A 120 20.20 -12.57 -11.28
C THR A 120 19.29 -11.40 -10.91
N ILE A 121 18.08 -11.44 -11.41
CA ILE A 121 16.99 -10.55 -11.02
C ILE A 121 15.79 -11.38 -10.56
N ILE A 122 14.96 -10.83 -9.73
CA ILE A 122 13.63 -11.37 -9.43
C ILE A 122 12.60 -10.53 -10.17
N GLU A 123 11.82 -11.19 -11.00
CA GLU A 123 10.64 -10.62 -11.64
C GLU A 123 9.46 -10.85 -10.73
N VAL A 124 8.81 -9.77 -10.32
CA VAL A 124 7.67 -9.77 -9.40
C VAL A 124 6.46 -9.20 -10.14
N THR A 125 5.43 -10.01 -10.31
CA THR A 125 4.15 -9.57 -10.88
C THR A 125 3.17 -9.32 -9.75
N CYS A 126 2.58 -8.14 -9.71
CA CYS A 126 1.61 -7.82 -8.67
C CYS A 126 0.45 -6.96 -9.18
N THR A 127 -0.63 -7.04 -8.45
CA THR A 127 -1.80 -6.16 -8.55
C THR A 127 -1.94 -5.41 -7.23
N GLY A 128 -2.24 -4.13 -7.28
CA GLY A 128 -2.34 -3.35 -6.05
C GLY A 128 -2.95 -1.98 -6.23
N SER A 129 -2.91 -1.21 -5.15
CA SER A 129 -3.37 0.17 -5.15
C SER A 129 -2.68 0.99 -4.07
N LEU A 130 -2.62 2.28 -4.27
CA LEU A 130 -2.17 3.28 -3.31
C LEU A 130 -3.32 4.26 -3.03
N SER A 131 -3.58 4.53 -1.78
CA SER A 131 -4.56 5.54 -1.35
C SER A 131 -3.98 6.43 -0.26
N GLY A 132 -4.56 7.61 -0.09
CA GLY A 132 -4.14 8.55 0.94
C GLY A 132 -5.25 9.48 1.37
N LEU A 133 -5.11 10.06 2.56
CA LEU A 133 -5.99 11.10 3.04
C LEU A 133 -5.45 12.47 2.58
N SER A 134 -6.19 13.14 1.68
CA SER A 134 -5.82 14.48 1.20
C SER A 134 -5.72 15.47 2.37
N LYS A 135 -4.60 16.17 2.47
CA LYS A 135 -4.40 17.20 3.51
C LYS A 135 -5.29 18.43 3.31
N THR A 136 -5.65 18.75 2.07
CA THR A 136 -6.50 19.87 1.73
C THR A 136 -7.98 19.56 1.77
N GLY A 137 -8.37 18.40 1.19
CA GLY A 137 -9.78 17.98 1.08
C GLY A 137 -10.29 17.18 2.27
N GLY A 138 -9.43 16.65 3.10
CA GLY A 138 -9.82 15.81 4.25
C GLY A 138 -10.50 14.49 3.88
N LEU A 139 -10.46 14.10 2.60
CA LEU A 139 -11.06 12.85 2.09
C LEU A 139 -9.96 11.85 1.73
N ARG A 140 -10.22 10.57 1.97
CA ARG A 140 -9.39 9.48 1.45
C ARG A 140 -9.70 9.29 -0.03
N VAL A 141 -8.66 9.33 -0.83
CA VAL A 141 -8.77 9.19 -2.29
C VAL A 141 -7.83 8.10 -2.80
N PRO A 142 -8.23 7.37 -3.86
CA PRO A 142 -7.28 6.55 -4.60
C PRO A 142 -6.28 7.47 -5.30
N ILE A 143 -4.98 7.16 -5.17
CA ILE A 143 -3.90 7.90 -5.81
C ILE A 143 -3.48 7.17 -7.07
N ASP A 144 -3.35 5.84 -6.95
CA ASP A 144 -2.89 4.98 -8.03
C ASP A 144 -3.41 3.55 -7.88
N SER A 145 -3.41 2.80 -8.99
CA SER A 145 -3.73 1.38 -9.00
C SER A 145 -3.06 0.70 -10.19
N TRP A 146 -2.60 -0.52 -9.99
CA TRP A 146 -1.94 -1.33 -11.02
C TRP A 146 -2.53 -2.72 -11.06
N TYR A 147 -2.46 -3.33 -12.25
CA TYR A 147 -2.97 -4.68 -12.49
C TYR A 147 -1.93 -5.50 -13.23
N GLU A 148 -1.50 -6.62 -12.63
CA GLU A 148 -0.48 -7.53 -13.19
C GLU A 148 0.78 -6.79 -13.68
N GLU A 149 1.17 -5.73 -12.93
CA GLU A 149 2.38 -4.97 -13.21
C GLU A 149 3.63 -5.79 -12.86
N VAL A 150 4.64 -5.70 -13.71
CA VAL A 150 5.88 -6.44 -13.55
C VAL A 150 6.98 -5.52 -13.04
N HIS A 151 7.51 -5.83 -11.86
CA HIS A 151 8.64 -5.14 -11.26
C HIS A 151 9.87 -6.03 -11.29
N TYR A 152 11.00 -5.43 -11.55
CA TYR A 152 12.28 -6.13 -11.51
C TYR A 152 13.06 -5.74 -10.27
N MET A 153 13.56 -6.73 -9.57
CA MET A 153 14.40 -6.53 -8.40
C MET A 153 15.80 -7.03 -8.66
N THR A 154 16.78 -6.30 -8.19
CA THR A 154 18.21 -6.66 -8.23
C THR A 154 18.76 -6.75 -6.83
N PHE A 155 19.77 -7.60 -6.63
CA PHE A 155 20.44 -7.72 -5.33
C PHE A 155 21.60 -6.73 -5.28
N ASP A 156 21.42 -5.65 -4.51
CA ASP A 156 22.39 -4.55 -4.36
C ASP A 156 22.67 -4.32 -2.86
N ASP A 157 23.93 -4.21 -2.49
CA ASP A 157 24.37 -3.92 -1.11
C ASP A 157 23.73 -4.82 -0.06
N GLY A 158 23.63 -6.12 -0.34
CA GLY A 158 23.13 -7.11 0.61
C GLY A 158 21.62 -7.20 0.74
N GLN A 159 20.85 -6.55 -0.14
CA GLN A 159 19.39 -6.63 -0.14
C GLN A 159 18.79 -6.56 -1.55
N TRP A 160 17.60 -7.07 -1.71
CA TRP A 160 16.83 -6.90 -2.94
C TRP A 160 16.29 -5.48 -3.04
N ARG A 161 16.51 -4.83 -4.18
CA ARG A 161 16.06 -3.46 -4.46
C ARG A 161 15.25 -3.41 -5.74
N ILE A 162 14.30 -2.51 -5.79
CA ILE A 162 13.49 -2.25 -6.98
C ILE A 162 14.36 -1.58 -8.04
N ARG A 163 14.46 -2.21 -9.21
CA ARG A 163 15.24 -1.73 -10.35
C ARG A 163 14.39 -0.98 -11.38
N GLY A 164 13.07 -1.12 -11.31
CA GLY A 164 12.16 -0.67 -12.34
C GLY A 164 12.01 -1.72 -13.43
N ASN A 165 11.75 -1.33 -14.64
CA ASN A 165 11.68 -2.26 -15.77
C ASN A 165 13.04 -2.45 -16.44
N VAL A 166 13.24 -3.64 -17.01
CA VAL A 166 14.43 -3.98 -17.77
C VAL A 166 14.14 -3.80 -19.26
N GLY A 167 14.74 -2.78 -19.86
CA GLY A 167 14.59 -2.51 -21.27
C GLY A 167 14.41 -1.04 -21.60
N ASP A 168 14.33 -0.75 -22.87
CA ASP A 168 14.05 0.60 -23.36
C ASP A 168 12.57 0.93 -23.11
N SER A 169 12.30 2.19 -22.81
CA SER A 169 10.91 2.68 -22.78
C SER A 169 10.23 2.37 -24.10
N PRO A 170 9.00 1.87 -24.09
CA PRO A 170 8.27 1.67 -25.33
C PRO A 170 8.17 3.00 -26.07
N ARG A 171 8.47 3.00 -27.36
CA ARG A 171 8.39 4.21 -28.20
C ARG A 171 6.98 4.81 -28.25
N PHE A 172 6.00 3.98 -27.99
CA PHE A 172 4.60 4.36 -27.88
C PHE A 172 4.01 3.69 -26.65
N MET A 173 3.52 4.50 -25.74
CA MET A 173 2.71 3.99 -24.65
C MET A 173 1.31 3.64 -25.19
N PRO A 174 0.75 2.46 -24.94
CA PRO A 174 -0.63 2.19 -25.25
C PRO A 174 -1.56 3.22 -24.62
N PHE A 175 -2.61 3.60 -25.31
CA PHE A 175 -3.57 4.56 -24.80
C PHE A 175 -4.16 4.08 -23.46
N GLY A 176 -4.09 4.93 -22.42
CA GLY A 176 -4.56 4.61 -21.09
C GLY A 176 -3.55 3.91 -20.17
N THR A 177 -2.34 3.63 -20.66
CA THR A 177 -1.25 3.17 -19.79
C THR A 177 -0.38 4.35 -19.41
N SER A 178 -0.31 4.67 -18.14
CA SER A 178 0.72 5.55 -17.59
C SER A 178 1.82 4.69 -16.99
N PRO A 179 3.11 5.13 -17.06
CA PRO A 179 4.15 4.51 -16.27
C PRO A 179 3.72 4.48 -14.81
N HIS A 180 3.82 3.32 -14.18
CA HIS A 180 3.51 3.16 -12.78
C HIS A 180 4.80 3.28 -11.97
N PRO A 181 5.10 4.43 -11.36
CA PRO A 181 6.39 4.65 -10.74
C PRO A 181 6.48 4.12 -9.31
N LEU A 182 5.38 3.72 -8.71
CA LEU A 182 5.32 3.63 -7.26
C LEU A 182 5.63 2.25 -6.68
N PHE A 183 5.67 1.19 -7.41
CA PHE A 183 6.10 -0.16 -6.95
C PHE A 183 6.08 -1.16 -8.08
#